data_ea42b18437da886d47b19c34927e36e9
#
_entry.id   ea42b18437da886d47b19c34927e36e9
#
_cell.length_a   1.000
_cell.length_b   1.000
_cell.length_c   1.000
_cell.angle_alpha   90.00
_cell.angle_beta   90.00
_cell.angle_gamma   90.00
#
_symmetry.space_group_name_H-M   'P 1'
#
loop_
_entity.id
_entity.type
_entity.pdbx_description
1 polymer ?
#
loop_
_entity_poly.entity_id
_entity_poly.type
_entity_poly.pdbx_seq_one_letter_code
_entity_poly.pdbx_strand_id
1 'polypeptide(L)'
;MAQTKRPSAAEDQELIDRYIDPEWDRYPSGRADARTREGVPVWALIAFQRGTGYDRDQLAQAYNLSSEVVDAACGYYRQNKKYIDARIRLTVG
;
A
#
# COMPACT_ATOMS: atom_id res chain seq x y z
N MET A 1 -24.30 17.62 5.62
CA MET A 1 -23.87 16.50 6.48
C MET A 1 -22.55 15.95 5.97
N ALA A 2 -21.54 16.04 6.79
CA ALA A 2 -20.24 15.52 6.41
C ALA A 2 -20.27 14.01 6.49
N GLN A 3 -19.96 13.36 5.39
CA GLN A 3 -19.81 11.91 5.39
C GLN A 3 -18.36 11.57 5.17
N THR A 4 -17.82 10.80 6.06
CA THR A 4 -16.51 10.22 5.83
C THR A 4 -16.68 9.15 4.77
N LYS A 5 -16.30 9.50 3.57
CA LYS A 5 -16.45 8.60 2.46
C LYS A 5 -15.25 7.66 2.42
N ARG A 6 -15.50 6.38 2.59
CA ARG A 6 -14.46 5.38 2.36
C ARG A 6 -14.24 5.25 0.86
N PRO A 7 -12.98 5.13 0.40
CA PRO A 7 -12.74 4.83 -1.00
C PRO A 7 -13.45 3.54 -1.39
N SER A 8 -14.11 3.54 -2.53
CA SER A 8 -14.73 2.32 -3.03
C SER A 8 -13.68 1.38 -3.58
N ALA A 9 -14.04 0.10 -3.72
CA ALA A 9 -13.15 -0.88 -4.35
C ALA A 9 -12.78 -0.46 -5.78
N ALA A 10 -13.69 0.18 -6.49
CA ALA A 10 -13.43 0.67 -7.85
C ALA A 10 -12.40 1.80 -7.84
N GLU A 11 -12.51 2.73 -6.89
CA GLU A 11 -11.53 3.81 -6.75
C GLU A 11 -10.16 3.27 -6.36
N ASP A 12 -10.12 2.30 -5.44
CA ASP A 12 -8.88 1.64 -5.04
C ASP A 12 -8.23 0.93 -6.25
N GLN A 13 -9.03 0.23 -7.05
CA GLN A 13 -8.52 -0.49 -8.21
C GLN A 13 -7.93 0.47 -9.24
N GLU A 14 -8.56 1.61 -9.44
CA GLU A 14 -8.08 2.63 -10.36
C GLU A 14 -6.71 3.16 -9.94
N LEU A 15 -6.54 3.43 -8.66
CA LEU A 15 -5.25 3.88 -8.11
C LEU A 15 -4.20 2.78 -8.20
N ILE A 16 -4.58 1.55 -7.89
CA ILE A 16 -3.69 0.39 -7.98
C ILE A 16 -3.18 0.23 -9.42
N ASP A 17 -4.08 0.28 -10.39
CA ASP A 17 -3.72 0.13 -11.80
C ASP A 17 -2.74 1.21 -12.25
N ARG A 18 -2.86 2.41 -11.68
CA ARG A 18 -2.03 3.56 -12.06
C ARG A 18 -0.66 3.55 -11.38
N TYR A 19 -0.60 3.17 -10.10
CA TYR A 19 0.59 3.42 -9.28
C TYR A 19 1.27 2.17 -8.73
N ILE A 20 0.64 1.01 -8.77
CA ILE A 20 1.25 -0.24 -8.30
C ILE A 20 1.76 -1.02 -9.51
N ASP A 21 2.95 -1.59 -9.38
CA ASP A 21 3.56 -2.40 -10.44
C ASP A 21 2.63 -3.58 -10.76
N PRO A 22 2.15 -3.72 -12.00
CA PRO A 22 1.22 -4.80 -12.36
C PRO A 22 1.85 -6.17 -12.39
N GLU A 23 3.17 -6.27 -12.33
CA GLU A 23 3.90 -7.53 -12.47
C GLU A 23 4.36 -8.08 -11.13
N TRP A 24 3.52 -7.90 -10.09
CA TRP A 24 3.83 -8.40 -8.75
C TRP A 24 4.02 -9.92 -8.72
N ASP A 25 3.49 -10.65 -9.66
CA ASP A 25 3.62 -12.11 -9.73
C ASP A 25 5.05 -12.56 -10.03
N ARG A 26 5.91 -11.65 -10.48
CA ARG A 26 7.34 -11.94 -10.66
C ARG A 26 8.11 -12.02 -9.35
N TYR A 27 7.55 -11.48 -8.28
CA TYR A 27 8.23 -11.44 -6.99
C TYR A 27 8.02 -12.76 -6.24
N PRO A 28 9.00 -13.18 -5.40
CA PRO A 28 8.94 -14.48 -4.74
C PRO A 28 7.68 -14.75 -3.94
N SER A 29 7.15 -13.74 -3.24
CA SER A 29 5.93 -13.89 -2.44
C SER A 29 4.69 -13.40 -3.16
N GLY A 30 4.76 -13.16 -4.46
CA GLY A 30 3.63 -12.77 -5.28
C GLY A 30 2.98 -11.49 -4.77
N ARG A 31 1.66 -11.53 -4.57
CA ARG A 31 0.92 -10.32 -4.17
C ARG A 31 1.30 -9.74 -2.81
N ALA A 32 1.95 -10.51 -1.96
CA ALA A 32 2.47 -10.01 -0.69
C ALA A 32 3.70 -9.12 -0.90
N ASP A 33 4.40 -9.28 -2.02
CA ASP A 33 5.59 -8.50 -2.36
C ASP A 33 5.31 -7.39 -3.37
N ALA A 34 4.05 -7.07 -3.63
CA ALA A 34 3.70 -6.01 -4.57
C ALA A 34 4.35 -4.68 -4.17
N ARG A 35 4.74 -3.91 -5.17
CA ARG A 35 5.50 -2.67 -4.99
C ARG A 35 4.86 -1.54 -5.77
N THR A 36 5.09 -0.33 -5.31
CA THR A 36 4.79 0.84 -6.12
C THR A 36 5.67 0.82 -7.37
N ARG A 37 5.32 1.59 -8.37
CA ARG A 37 6.14 1.69 -9.59
C ARG A 37 7.53 2.26 -9.31
N GLU A 38 7.70 3.00 -8.21
CA GLU A 38 9.00 3.49 -7.74
C GLU A 38 9.82 2.40 -7.03
N GLY A 39 9.24 1.23 -6.80
CA GLY A 39 9.93 0.11 -6.18
C GLY A 39 9.76 -0.01 -4.68
N VAL A 40 8.85 0.74 -4.07
CA VAL A 40 8.61 0.68 -2.62
C VAL A 40 7.60 -0.44 -2.33
N PRO A 41 7.97 -1.44 -1.51
CA PRO A 41 7.04 -2.51 -1.17
C PRO A 41 5.83 -1.98 -0.39
N VAL A 42 4.64 -2.42 -0.77
CA VAL A 42 3.42 -2.02 -0.06
C VAL A 42 3.50 -2.42 1.41
N TRP A 43 3.97 -3.64 1.70
CA TRP A 43 4.07 -4.12 3.08
C TRP A 43 4.98 -3.23 3.93
N ALA A 44 6.03 -2.67 3.34
CA ALA A 44 6.96 -1.80 4.07
C ALA A 44 6.28 -0.48 4.44
N LEU A 45 5.51 0.10 3.54
CA LEU A 45 4.73 1.31 3.83
C LEU A 45 3.74 1.08 4.97
N ILE A 46 3.03 -0.03 4.93
CA ILE A 46 2.03 -0.37 5.96
C ILE A 46 2.71 -0.61 7.31
N ALA A 47 3.82 -1.36 7.32
CA ALA A 47 4.58 -1.64 8.55
C ALA A 47 5.12 -0.34 9.16
N PHE A 48 5.67 0.54 8.33
CA PHE A 48 6.20 1.83 8.79
C PHE A 48 5.10 2.70 9.37
N GLN A 49 3.93 2.72 8.72
CA GLN A 49 2.79 3.47 9.21
C GLN A 49 2.32 2.97 10.59
N ARG A 50 2.28 1.66 10.76
CA ARG A 50 1.89 1.07 12.06
C ARG A 50 2.86 1.46 13.17
N GLY A 51 4.14 1.51 12.86
CA GLY A 51 5.18 1.84 13.84
C GLY A 51 5.24 3.32 14.18
N THR A 52 4.87 4.20 13.25
CA THR A 52 5.01 5.64 13.43
C THR A 52 3.70 6.37 13.70
N GLY A 53 2.58 5.80 13.26
CA GLY A 53 1.30 6.50 13.26
C GLY A 53 1.20 7.62 12.24
N TYR A 54 2.09 7.65 11.27
CA TYR A 54 2.12 8.69 10.23
C TYR A 54 0.84 8.66 9.40
N ASP A 55 0.37 9.85 9.05
CA ASP A 55 -0.72 9.97 8.11
C ASP A 55 -0.21 9.83 6.66
N ARG A 56 -1.13 9.91 5.74
CA ARG A 56 -0.90 9.79 4.31
C ARG A 56 0.21 10.71 3.80
N ASP A 57 0.15 11.99 4.20
CA ASP A 57 1.11 12.98 3.71
C ASP A 57 2.48 12.80 4.34
N GLN A 58 2.52 12.42 5.61
CA GLN A 58 3.78 12.12 6.30
C GLN A 58 4.47 10.90 5.69
N LEU A 59 3.70 9.87 5.33
CA LEU A 59 4.23 8.70 4.64
C LEU A 59 4.80 9.07 3.27
N ALA A 60 4.07 9.88 2.53
CA ALA A 60 4.50 10.33 1.21
C ALA A 60 5.84 11.06 1.31
N GLN A 61 5.99 11.95 2.28
CA GLN A 61 7.23 12.67 2.51
C GLN A 61 8.37 11.72 2.91
N ALA A 62 8.11 10.82 3.83
CA ALA A 62 9.13 9.91 4.36
C ALA A 62 9.72 9.03 3.25
N TYR A 63 8.90 8.62 2.29
CA TYR A 63 9.31 7.74 1.20
C TYR A 63 9.54 8.48 -0.12
N ASN A 64 9.41 9.80 -0.12
CA ASN A 64 9.54 10.62 -1.32
C ASN A 64 8.60 10.16 -2.44
N LEU A 65 7.34 9.97 -2.07
CA LEU A 65 6.27 9.54 -2.97
C LEU A 65 5.19 10.62 -3.02
N SER A 66 4.35 10.57 -4.04
CA SER A 66 3.14 11.39 -4.03
C SER A 66 2.12 10.78 -3.07
N SER A 67 1.20 11.62 -2.58
CA SER A 67 0.12 11.13 -1.71
C SER A 67 -0.78 10.11 -2.42
N GLU A 68 -0.96 10.26 -3.71
CA GLU A 68 -1.75 9.32 -4.50
C GLU A 68 -1.13 7.93 -4.55
N VAL A 69 0.21 7.86 -4.58
CA VAL A 69 0.91 6.57 -4.52
C VAL A 69 0.66 5.90 -3.16
N VAL A 70 0.69 6.69 -2.09
CA VAL A 70 0.36 6.18 -0.76
C VAL A 70 -1.09 5.69 -0.72
N ASP A 71 -2.01 6.44 -1.31
CA ASP A 71 -3.41 6.02 -1.41
C ASP A 71 -3.54 4.70 -2.16
N ALA A 72 -2.79 4.54 -3.25
CA ALA A 72 -2.79 3.29 -4.01
C ALA A 72 -2.28 2.13 -3.18
N ALA A 73 -1.21 2.33 -2.41
CA ALA A 73 -0.66 1.31 -1.52
C ALA A 73 -1.68 0.91 -0.45
N CYS A 74 -2.36 1.88 0.13
CA CYS A 74 -3.42 1.61 1.11
C CYS A 74 -4.60 0.87 0.50
N GLY A 75 -4.98 1.23 -0.73
CA GLY A 75 -6.02 0.52 -1.47
C GLY A 75 -5.63 -0.92 -1.76
N TYR A 76 -4.39 -1.12 -2.19
CA TYR A 76 -3.87 -2.46 -2.41
C TYR A 76 -3.90 -3.28 -1.11
N TYR A 77 -3.49 -2.67 -0.01
CA TYR A 77 -3.53 -3.33 1.29
C TYR A 77 -4.97 -3.77 1.64
N ARG A 78 -5.96 -2.91 1.44
CA ARG A 78 -7.35 -3.25 1.72
C ARG A 78 -7.83 -4.47 0.94
N GLN A 79 -7.39 -4.60 -0.31
CA GLN A 79 -7.76 -5.73 -1.16
C GLN A 79 -6.97 -7.00 -0.86
N ASN A 80 -5.79 -6.86 -0.25
CA ASN A 80 -4.87 -7.97 -0.05
C ASN A 80 -4.38 -8.08 1.39
N LYS A 81 -5.20 -7.69 2.32
CA LYS A 81 -4.86 -7.56 3.75
C LYS A 81 -4.20 -8.82 4.30
N LYS A 82 -4.78 -9.98 4.02
CA LYS A 82 -4.28 -11.26 4.51
C LYS A 82 -2.83 -11.50 4.10
N TYR A 83 -2.52 -11.22 2.84
CA TYR A 83 -1.18 -11.46 2.28
C TYR A 83 -0.17 -10.45 2.83
N ILE A 84 -0.55 -9.19 2.90
CA ILE A 84 0.32 -8.13 3.40
C ILE A 84 0.59 -8.31 4.89
N ASP A 85 -0.43 -8.61 5.68
CA ASP A 85 -0.29 -8.84 7.11
C ASP A 85 0.65 -10.03 7.38
N ALA A 86 0.52 -11.10 6.60
CA ALA A 86 1.40 -12.25 6.72
C ALA A 86 2.86 -11.88 6.41
N ARG A 87 3.07 -11.09 5.37
CA ARG A 87 4.41 -10.63 4.99
C ARG A 87 5.06 -9.78 6.07
N ILE A 88 4.29 -8.87 6.65
CA ILE A 88 4.78 -8.02 7.75
C ILE A 88 5.18 -8.90 8.93
N ARG A 89 4.35 -9.88 9.27
CA ARG A 89 4.59 -10.78 10.39
C ARG A 89 5.88 -11.56 10.22
N LEU A 90 6.18 -12.01 9.01
CA LEU A 90 7.42 -12.71 8.71
C LEU A 90 8.65 -11.83 8.84
N THR A 91 8.50 -10.54 8.62
CA THR A 91 9.63 -9.60 8.64
C THR A 91 9.91 -9.07 10.04
N VAL A 92 8.87 -8.75 10.80
CA VAL A 92 9.02 -8.05 12.09
C VAL A 92 8.66 -8.91 13.29
N GLY A 93 8.09 -10.04 13.02
CA GLY A 93 7.59 -10.91 14.06
C GLY A 93 8.54 -11.89 14.53
#